data_720ebf06d08ad07b42fc9095435f78ad
#
_entry.id   720ebf06d08ad07b42fc9095435f78ad
#
_cell.length_a   1.000
_cell.length_b   1.000
_cell.length_c   1.000
_cell.angle_alpha   90.00
_cell.angle_beta   90.00
_cell.angle_gamma   90.00
#
_symmetry.space_group_name_H-M   'P 1'
#
loop_
_entity.id
_entity.type
_entity.pdbx_description
1 polymer ?
#
loop_
_entity_poly.entity_id
_entity_poly.type
_entity_poly.pdbx_seq_one_letter_code
_entity_poly.pdbx_strand_id
1 'polypeptide(L)'
;MTSRIFSLLFTLVWFVNGLLCKVLDLVPRHREIVGRILGEDHALALTRLIGVSEILMAVWILSQWKWRWAATAQIIAVLTMNIIEFCLVPDLLLFGRWNALVALAYAAIVAYAGFIHSPSAPKPRTP
;
A
#
# COMPACT_ATOMS: atom_id res chain seq x y z
N MET A 1 -15.50 -15.56 2.82
CA MET A 1 -15.14 -15.65 1.39
C MET A 1 -14.74 -14.30 0.84
N THR A 2 -15.59 -13.27 0.97
CA THR A 2 -15.30 -11.92 0.48
C THR A 2 -14.04 -11.32 1.14
N SER A 3 -13.83 -11.57 2.43
CA SER A 3 -12.64 -11.09 3.14
C SER A 3 -11.36 -11.71 2.61
N ARG A 4 -11.40 -12.96 2.17
CA ARG A 4 -10.24 -13.62 1.56
C ARG A 4 -9.92 -13.01 0.19
N ILE A 5 -10.93 -12.62 -0.58
CA ILE A 5 -10.75 -11.94 -1.85
C ILE A 5 -10.07 -10.59 -1.63
N PHE A 6 -10.54 -9.79 -0.66
CA PHE A 6 -9.90 -8.54 -0.30
C PHE A 6 -8.45 -8.75 0.15
N SER A 7 -8.21 -9.76 1.00
CA SER A 7 -6.86 -10.10 1.47
C SER A 7 -5.93 -10.40 0.29
N LEU A 8 -6.37 -11.22 -0.66
CA LEU A 8 -5.57 -11.58 -1.82
C LEU A 8 -5.31 -10.38 -2.73
N LEU A 9 -6.32 -9.55 -2.97
CA LEU A 9 -6.16 -8.36 -3.82
C LEU A 9 -5.22 -7.34 -3.20
N PHE A 10 -5.37 -7.05 -1.91
CA PHE A 10 -4.50 -6.11 -1.22
C PHE A 10 -3.07 -6.64 -1.12
N THR A 11 -2.91 -7.93 -0.82
CA THR A 11 -1.60 -8.59 -0.80
C THR A 11 -0.92 -8.44 -2.15
N LEU A 12 -1.65 -8.68 -3.24
CA LEU A 12 -1.10 -8.54 -4.59
C LEU A 12 -0.63 -7.12 -4.87
N VAL A 13 -1.43 -6.12 -4.51
CA VAL A 13 -1.07 -4.70 -4.71
C VAL A 13 0.24 -4.38 -3.99
N TRP A 14 0.34 -4.70 -2.71
CA TRP A 14 1.54 -4.38 -1.93
C TRP A 14 2.75 -5.19 -2.36
N PHE A 15 2.56 -6.46 -2.69
CA PHE A 15 3.64 -7.34 -3.14
C PHE A 15 4.23 -6.88 -4.48
N VAL A 16 3.36 -6.57 -5.45
CA VAL A 16 3.82 -6.11 -6.77
C VAL A 16 4.55 -4.78 -6.64
N ASN A 17 4.00 -3.84 -5.90
CA ASN A 17 4.66 -2.54 -5.72
C ASN A 17 5.98 -2.68 -4.96
N GLY A 18 6.01 -3.51 -3.92
CA GLY A 18 7.21 -3.69 -3.12
C GLY A 18 8.31 -4.43 -3.87
N LEU A 19 8.00 -5.61 -4.40
CA LEU A 19 9.02 -6.45 -5.03
C LEU A 19 9.37 -5.98 -6.43
N LEU A 20 8.39 -5.92 -7.32
CA LEU A 20 8.66 -5.68 -8.74
C LEU A 20 9.03 -4.24 -9.02
N CYS A 21 8.31 -3.30 -8.42
CA CYS A 21 8.52 -1.89 -8.73
C CYS A 21 9.67 -1.27 -7.96
N LYS A 22 9.97 -1.74 -6.75
CA LYS A 22 10.95 -1.09 -5.88
C LYS A 22 12.18 -1.93 -5.59
N VAL A 23 12.04 -3.14 -5.06
CA VAL A 23 13.21 -3.98 -4.73
C VAL A 23 13.99 -4.36 -5.98
N LEU A 24 13.30 -4.82 -7.02
CA LEU A 24 13.91 -5.19 -8.29
C LEU A 24 14.11 -4.01 -9.24
N ASP A 25 13.59 -2.83 -8.88
CA ASP A 25 13.73 -1.59 -9.66
C ASP A 25 13.27 -1.74 -11.12
N LEU A 26 12.20 -2.51 -11.33
CA LEU A 26 11.65 -2.73 -12.68
C LEU A 26 10.85 -1.53 -13.19
N VAL A 27 10.42 -0.64 -12.29
CA VAL A 27 9.73 0.60 -12.64
C VAL A 27 10.55 1.77 -12.10
N PRO A 28 11.46 2.34 -12.91
CA PRO A 28 12.38 3.40 -12.45
C PRO A 28 11.68 4.65 -11.91
N ARG A 29 10.42 4.87 -12.28
CA ARG A 29 9.64 5.99 -11.78
C ARG A 29 9.60 6.04 -10.24
N HIS A 30 9.49 4.90 -9.57
CA HIS A 30 9.47 4.85 -8.11
C HIS A 30 10.78 5.38 -7.50
N ARG A 31 11.92 4.99 -8.10
CA ARG A 31 13.22 5.51 -7.68
C ARG A 31 13.34 7.01 -7.94
N GLU A 32 12.81 7.49 -9.06
CA GLU A 32 12.83 8.92 -9.38
C GLU A 32 12.02 9.73 -8.38
N ILE A 33 10.87 9.22 -7.96
CA ILE A 33 10.04 9.87 -6.93
C ILE A 33 10.81 9.98 -5.62
N VAL A 34 11.42 8.88 -5.16
CA VAL A 34 12.20 8.85 -3.92
C VAL A 34 13.40 9.80 -4.03
N GLY A 35 14.09 9.77 -5.17
CA GLY A 35 15.25 10.64 -5.39
C GLY A 35 14.90 12.11 -5.34
N ARG A 36 13.77 12.50 -5.92
CA ARG A 36 13.34 13.89 -5.93
C ARG A 36 12.92 14.39 -4.54
N ILE A 37 12.33 13.51 -3.72
CA ILE A 37 11.84 13.86 -2.39
C ILE A 37 12.96 13.79 -1.34
N LEU A 38 13.75 12.73 -1.35
CA LEU A 38 14.71 12.41 -0.29
C LEU A 38 16.18 12.54 -0.69
N GLY A 39 16.47 12.80 -1.97
CA GLY A 39 17.82 12.94 -2.49
C GLY A 39 18.25 11.81 -3.41
N GLU A 40 19.01 12.17 -4.45
CA GLU A 40 19.42 11.23 -5.49
C GLU A 40 20.47 10.22 -5.01
N ASP A 41 21.34 10.61 -4.06
CA ASP A 41 22.46 9.78 -3.63
C ASP A 41 22.03 8.46 -3.00
N HIS A 42 20.88 8.45 -2.33
CA HIS A 42 20.36 7.26 -1.64
C HIS A 42 19.05 6.76 -2.24
N ALA A 43 18.66 7.27 -3.41
CA ALA A 43 17.35 6.96 -4.00
C ALA A 43 17.13 5.46 -4.16
N LEU A 44 18.10 4.72 -4.70
CA LEU A 44 17.96 3.29 -4.93
C LEU A 44 17.85 2.52 -3.60
N ALA A 45 18.72 2.84 -2.64
CA ALA A 45 18.71 2.16 -1.34
C ALA A 45 17.40 2.43 -0.59
N LEU A 46 16.94 3.68 -0.58
CA LEU A 46 15.69 4.06 0.08
C LEU A 46 14.47 3.45 -0.61
N THR A 47 14.46 3.41 -1.94
CA THR A 47 13.39 2.78 -2.70
C THR A 47 13.28 1.30 -2.38
N ARG A 48 14.42 0.60 -2.30
CA ARG A 48 14.45 -0.82 -1.92
C ARG A 48 13.98 -1.03 -0.49
N LEU A 49 14.36 -0.16 0.43
CA LEU A 49 13.92 -0.24 1.82
C LEU A 49 12.39 -0.08 1.92
N ILE A 50 11.84 0.89 1.21
CA ILE A 50 10.39 1.08 1.13
C ILE A 50 9.73 -0.17 0.53
N GLY A 51 10.33 -0.72 -0.53
CA GLY A 51 9.83 -1.94 -1.17
C GLY A 51 9.80 -3.13 -0.23
N VAL A 52 10.82 -3.31 0.58
CA VAL A 52 10.85 -4.38 1.59
C VAL A 52 9.72 -4.17 2.61
N SER A 53 9.52 -2.94 3.06
CA SER A 53 8.43 -2.65 4.00
C SER A 53 7.05 -2.94 3.39
N GLU A 54 6.89 -2.71 2.09
CA GLU A 54 5.65 -3.04 1.38
C GLU A 54 5.44 -4.55 1.24
N ILE A 55 6.52 -5.31 1.03
CA ILE A 55 6.46 -6.78 1.04
C ILE A 55 6.03 -7.28 2.42
N LEU A 56 6.56 -6.71 3.48
CA LEU A 56 6.14 -7.05 4.85
C LEU A 56 4.68 -6.71 5.09
N MET A 57 4.19 -5.59 4.54
CA MET A 57 2.78 -5.26 4.57
C MET A 57 1.95 -6.33 3.86
N ALA A 58 2.40 -6.80 2.70
CA ALA A 58 1.72 -7.86 1.96
C ALA A 58 1.61 -9.15 2.79
N VAL A 59 2.69 -9.55 3.44
CA VAL A 59 2.69 -10.72 4.32
C VAL A 59 1.69 -10.54 5.47
N TRP A 60 1.69 -9.37 6.08
CA TRP A 60 0.75 -9.05 7.16
C TRP A 60 -0.70 -9.18 6.70
N ILE A 61 -1.04 -8.57 5.56
CA ILE A 61 -2.39 -8.63 5.00
C ILE A 61 -2.80 -10.06 4.69
N LEU A 62 -1.89 -10.83 4.09
CA LEU A 62 -2.16 -12.23 3.73
C LEU A 62 -2.45 -13.09 4.96
N SER A 63 -1.78 -12.83 6.08
CA SER A 63 -1.98 -13.54 7.33
C SER A 63 -3.33 -13.25 7.98
N GLN A 64 -3.97 -12.15 7.61
CA GLN A 64 -5.22 -11.66 8.22
C GLN A 64 -5.11 -11.38 9.73
N TRP A 65 -3.90 -11.40 10.28
CA TRP A 65 -3.66 -11.11 11.68
C TRP A 65 -3.88 -9.64 11.98
N LYS A 66 -4.70 -9.37 13.00
CA LYS A 66 -5.06 -8.00 13.38
C LYS A 66 -5.50 -7.18 12.16
N TRP A 67 -6.49 -7.69 11.45
CA TRP A 67 -6.96 -7.16 10.17
C TRP A 67 -7.26 -5.66 10.20
N ARG A 68 -7.87 -5.18 11.28
CA ARG A 68 -8.18 -3.74 11.42
C ARG A 68 -6.92 -2.89 11.53
N TRP A 69 -5.89 -3.39 12.22
CA TRP A 69 -4.61 -2.69 12.29
C TRP A 69 -3.91 -2.67 10.94
N ALA A 70 -3.98 -3.77 10.21
CA ALA A 70 -3.44 -3.84 8.85
C ALA A 70 -4.18 -2.86 7.93
N ALA A 71 -5.50 -2.78 8.02
CA ALA A 71 -6.29 -1.82 7.25
C ALA A 71 -5.90 -0.38 7.59
N THR A 72 -5.77 -0.06 8.87
CA THR A 72 -5.35 1.27 9.31
C THR A 72 -3.96 1.62 8.77
N ALA A 73 -3.01 0.69 8.87
CA ALA A 73 -1.66 0.89 8.37
C ALA A 73 -1.66 1.15 6.86
N GLN A 74 -2.44 0.40 6.09
CA GLN A 74 -2.57 0.61 4.65
C GLN A 74 -3.11 2.00 4.32
N ILE A 75 -4.17 2.41 5.00
CA ILE A 75 -4.80 3.72 4.77
C ILE A 75 -3.81 4.84 5.07
N ILE A 76 -3.14 4.79 6.22
CA ILE A 76 -2.16 5.80 6.60
C ILE A 76 -1.02 5.85 5.59
N ALA A 77 -0.47 4.70 5.21
CA ALA A 77 0.63 4.65 4.27
C ALA A 77 0.24 5.22 2.89
N VAL A 78 -0.89 4.76 2.35
CA VAL A 78 -1.34 5.19 1.02
C VAL A 78 -1.65 6.68 1.00
N LEU A 79 -2.40 7.18 1.98
CA LEU A 79 -2.77 8.60 2.00
C LEU A 79 -1.56 9.49 2.25
N THR A 80 -0.67 9.12 3.18
CA THR A 80 0.53 9.90 3.46
C THR A 80 1.43 9.99 2.24
N MET A 81 1.72 8.85 1.60
CA MET A 81 2.55 8.83 0.41
C MET A 81 1.95 9.66 -0.72
N ASN A 82 0.65 9.56 -0.94
CA ASN A 82 -0.01 10.29 -2.01
C ASN A 82 -0.10 11.79 -1.74
N ILE A 83 -0.28 12.20 -0.50
CA ILE A 83 -0.23 13.62 -0.13
C ILE A 83 1.15 14.20 -0.43
N ILE A 84 2.20 13.52 0.00
CA ILE A 84 3.58 13.95 -0.23
C ILE A 84 3.86 14.03 -1.73
N GLU A 85 3.51 13.00 -2.48
CA GLU A 85 3.74 12.95 -3.92
C GLU A 85 2.93 13.99 -4.68
N PHE A 86 1.67 14.20 -4.29
CA PHE A 86 0.81 15.21 -4.92
C PHE A 86 1.38 16.62 -4.75
N CYS A 87 1.93 16.92 -3.58
CA CYS A 87 2.47 18.24 -3.29
C CYS A 87 3.85 18.46 -3.90
N LEU A 88 4.70 17.43 -3.92
CA LEU A 88 6.12 17.57 -4.28
C LEU A 88 6.46 17.09 -5.69
N VAL A 89 5.83 16.03 -6.17
CA VAL A 89 6.20 15.40 -7.45
C VAL A 89 4.98 14.96 -8.29
N PRO A 90 3.99 15.84 -8.50
CA PRO A 90 2.78 15.42 -9.25
C PRO A 90 3.09 15.03 -10.69
N ASP A 91 4.16 15.52 -11.27
CA ASP A 91 4.60 15.20 -12.64
C ASP A 91 5.11 13.78 -12.80
N LEU A 92 5.54 13.15 -11.71
CA LEU A 92 6.05 11.76 -11.74
C LEU A 92 4.97 10.72 -11.43
N LEU A 93 3.76 11.13 -11.06
CA LEU A 93 2.68 10.21 -10.75
C LEU A 93 2.08 9.62 -12.03
N LEU A 94 1.69 8.34 -11.96
CA LEU A 94 1.14 7.60 -13.09
C LEU A 94 -0.04 8.32 -13.75
N PHE A 95 -0.93 8.88 -12.95
CA PHE A 95 -2.12 9.60 -13.41
C PHE A 95 -2.05 11.09 -13.10
N GLY A 96 -0.84 11.63 -12.87
CA GLY A 96 -0.69 13.01 -12.42
C GLY A 96 -1.45 13.25 -11.12
N ARG A 97 -2.12 14.39 -11.01
CA ARG A 97 -2.91 14.72 -9.83
C ARG A 97 -4.14 13.84 -9.64
N TRP A 98 -4.62 13.16 -10.69
CA TRP A 98 -5.69 12.18 -10.58
C TRP A 98 -5.30 10.98 -9.71
N ASN A 99 -4.01 10.75 -9.49
CA ASN A 99 -3.53 9.70 -8.60
C ASN A 99 -4.09 9.83 -7.18
N ALA A 100 -4.38 11.05 -6.73
CA ALA A 100 -5.01 11.29 -5.44
C ALA A 100 -6.40 10.65 -5.36
N LEU A 101 -7.20 10.71 -6.44
CA LEU A 101 -8.50 10.06 -6.49
C LEU A 101 -8.38 8.54 -6.47
N VAL A 102 -7.39 7.99 -7.15
CA VAL A 102 -7.11 6.55 -7.13
C VAL A 102 -6.74 6.12 -5.70
N ALA A 103 -5.90 6.88 -5.03
CA ALA A 103 -5.51 6.61 -3.65
C ALA A 103 -6.70 6.69 -2.68
N LEU A 104 -7.57 7.68 -2.83
CA LEU A 104 -8.77 7.82 -2.02
C LEU A 104 -9.73 6.64 -2.25
N ALA A 105 -9.90 6.21 -3.49
CA ALA A 105 -10.72 5.05 -3.82
C ALA A 105 -10.16 3.79 -3.17
N TYR A 106 -8.86 3.58 -3.27
CA TYR A 106 -8.19 2.44 -2.62
C TYR A 106 -8.38 2.48 -1.11
N ALA A 107 -8.14 3.63 -0.48
CA ALA A 107 -8.30 3.80 0.96
C ALA A 107 -9.75 3.53 1.39
N ALA A 108 -10.73 3.96 0.60
CA ALA A 108 -12.15 3.68 0.87
C ALA A 108 -12.45 2.19 0.82
N ILE A 109 -11.91 1.48 -0.16
CA ILE A 109 -12.08 0.02 -0.28
C ILE A 109 -11.43 -0.68 0.91
N VAL A 110 -10.24 -0.27 1.31
CA VAL A 110 -9.55 -0.82 2.48
C VAL A 110 -10.36 -0.56 3.76
N ALA A 111 -10.90 0.63 3.91
CA ALA A 111 -11.72 0.97 5.07
C ALA A 111 -12.98 0.09 5.13
N TYR A 112 -13.64 -0.11 4.00
CA TYR A 112 -14.80 -1.01 3.92
C TYR A 112 -14.40 -2.43 4.34
N ALA A 113 -13.35 -2.95 3.74
CA ALA A 113 -12.90 -4.32 4.01
C ALA A 113 -12.41 -4.50 5.45
N GLY A 114 -11.80 -3.45 6.02
CA GLY A 114 -11.21 -3.51 7.35
C GLY A 114 -12.19 -3.30 8.49
N PHE A 115 -13.15 -2.40 8.31
CA PHE A 115 -14.01 -1.94 9.41
C PHE A 115 -15.47 -2.34 9.27
N ILE A 116 -15.95 -2.50 8.06
CA ILE A 116 -17.34 -2.87 7.81
C ILE A 116 -17.45 -4.36 7.53
N HIS A 117 -16.54 -4.92 6.74
CA HIS A 117 -16.51 -6.33 6.36
C HIS A 117 -15.24 -7.00 6.94
N SER A 118 -15.19 -7.12 8.28
CA SER A 118 -14.02 -7.69 8.94
C SER A 118 -14.08 -9.22 8.97
N PRO A 119 -12.99 -9.93 8.61
CA PRO A 119 -12.95 -11.38 8.71
C PRO A 119 -12.71 -11.89 10.12
N SER A 120 -12.36 -11.01 11.06
CA SER A 120 -11.79 -11.40 12.35
C SER A 120 -12.79 -11.52 13.49
N ALA A 121 -14.11 -11.34 13.26
CA ALA A 121 -15.09 -11.61 14.29
C ALA A 121 -15.33 -13.12 14.37
N PRO A 122 -14.80 -13.83 15.38
CA PRO A 122 -15.19 -15.22 15.55
C PRO A 122 -16.69 -15.24 15.78
N LYS A 123 -17.42 -16.00 14.96
CA LYS A 123 -18.84 -16.24 15.23
C LYS A 123 -18.94 -16.80 16.63
N PRO A 124 -19.82 -16.23 17.50
CA PRO A 124 -20.04 -16.82 18.79
C PRO A 124 -20.45 -18.28 18.57
N ARG A 125 -19.70 -19.19 19.16
CA ARG A 125 -20.08 -20.59 19.13
C ARG A 125 -21.35 -20.70 19.93
N THR A 126 -22.46 -20.89 19.23
CA THR A 126 -23.68 -21.29 19.89
C THR A 126 -23.44 -22.64 20.53
N PRO A 127 -23.73 -22.80 21.81
CA PRO A 127 -23.62 -24.10 22.46
C PRO A 127 -24.56 -25.12 21.83
#